data_f51ffaebd0b3f61c108f3e64c2537407
#
_entry.id   f51ffaebd0b3f61c108f3e64c2537407
#
_cell.length_a   1.000
_cell.length_b   1.000
_cell.length_c   1.000
_cell.angle_alpha   90.00
_cell.angle_beta   90.00
_cell.angle_gamma   90.00
#
_symmetry.space_group_name_H-M   'P 1'
#
loop_
_entity.id
_entity.type
_entity.pdbx_description
1 polymer ?
#
loop_
_entity_poly.entity_id
_entity_poly.type
_entity_poly.pdbx_seq_one_letter_code
_entity_poly.pdbx_strand_id
1 'polypeptide(L)'
;KITYTVEEANTPNGYTSSVEGTNITNTHTPETTQVSGTKTWNDNNDQDGKRPKSITVNLLANGEVVQSQKVSADTNWTYTFTNLPKYANGKEIVYTVTENAVDNYTTTIDGHNITNSYTPGQTSLTVTKVWKDNNNQDGKRPGSIQVQLYANGEKLGEPVTLTADNKWTHT
;
A
#
# COMPACT_ATOMS: atom_id res chain seq x y z
N LYS A 1 -42.97 -34.75 -52.09
CA LYS A 1 -41.88 -34.81 -51.11
C LYS A 1 -42.08 -33.64 -50.14
N ILE A 2 -42.08 -33.90 -48.81
CA ILE A 2 -42.23 -32.92 -47.76
C ILE A 2 -40.80 -32.57 -47.29
N THR A 3 -40.49 -31.29 -47.12
CA THR A 3 -39.25 -30.81 -46.51
C THR A 3 -39.59 -30.33 -45.10
N TYR A 4 -38.90 -30.88 -44.10
CA TYR A 4 -39.07 -30.53 -42.69
C TYR A 4 -37.95 -29.62 -42.27
N THR A 5 -38.27 -28.58 -41.47
CA THR A 5 -37.35 -27.69 -40.80
C THR A 5 -37.70 -27.61 -39.32
N VAL A 6 -36.74 -27.19 -38.48
CA VAL A 6 -36.94 -27.00 -37.05
C VAL A 6 -36.57 -25.60 -36.66
N GLU A 7 -37.20 -25.07 -35.64
CA GLU A 7 -36.84 -23.84 -34.94
C GLU A 7 -37.02 -24.02 -33.45
N GLU A 8 -36.35 -23.22 -32.64
CA GLU A 8 -36.58 -23.16 -31.21
C GLU A 8 -37.70 -22.16 -30.91
N ALA A 9 -38.82 -22.62 -30.40
CA ALA A 9 -39.99 -21.77 -30.18
C ALA A 9 -39.79 -20.72 -29.09
N ASN A 10 -38.95 -20.97 -28.10
CA ASN A 10 -38.64 -20.07 -26.98
C ASN A 10 -37.17 -20.20 -26.60
N THR A 11 -36.33 -19.30 -27.13
CA THR A 11 -34.94 -19.23 -26.71
C THR A 11 -34.84 -18.75 -25.26
N PRO A 12 -34.12 -19.45 -24.36
CA PRO A 12 -33.98 -19.05 -22.98
C PRO A 12 -33.32 -17.67 -22.84
N ASN A 13 -33.71 -16.91 -21.81
CA ASN A 13 -33.09 -15.60 -21.53
C ASN A 13 -31.59 -15.72 -21.35
N GLY A 14 -30.82 -14.80 -21.96
CA GLY A 14 -29.36 -14.76 -21.89
C GLY A 14 -28.68 -15.68 -22.91
N TYR A 15 -29.45 -16.40 -23.76
CA TYR A 15 -28.91 -17.23 -24.83
C TYR A 15 -29.28 -16.69 -26.21
N THR A 16 -28.41 -16.97 -27.17
CA THR A 16 -28.71 -16.84 -28.60
C THR A 16 -28.85 -18.22 -29.19
N SER A 17 -29.87 -18.44 -30.02
CA SER A 17 -30.14 -19.72 -30.66
C SER A 17 -29.67 -19.71 -32.11
N SER A 18 -29.07 -20.78 -32.58
CA SER A 18 -28.75 -21.04 -33.98
C SER A 18 -29.21 -22.43 -34.38
N VAL A 19 -29.65 -22.58 -35.65
CA VAL A 19 -30.13 -23.85 -36.19
C VAL A 19 -29.31 -24.22 -37.42
N GLU A 20 -28.72 -25.41 -37.41
CA GLU A 20 -28.03 -25.98 -38.56
C GLU A 20 -28.65 -27.37 -38.90
N GLY A 21 -29.36 -27.45 -40.01
CA GLY A 21 -30.16 -28.59 -40.37
C GLY A 21 -31.29 -28.82 -39.35
N THR A 22 -31.20 -29.85 -38.54
CA THR A 22 -32.12 -30.16 -37.42
C THR A 22 -31.48 -30.01 -36.05
N ASN A 23 -30.22 -29.51 -35.99
CA ASN A 23 -29.50 -29.28 -34.74
C ASN A 23 -29.73 -27.85 -34.26
N ILE A 24 -30.08 -27.69 -32.98
CA ILE A 24 -30.30 -26.41 -32.32
C ILE A 24 -29.16 -26.21 -31.33
N THR A 25 -28.49 -25.04 -31.39
CA THR A 25 -27.41 -24.68 -30.46
C THR A 25 -27.75 -23.36 -29.77
N ASN A 26 -27.74 -23.37 -28.43
CA ASN A 26 -27.88 -22.17 -27.63
C ASN A 26 -26.52 -21.76 -27.07
N THR A 27 -26.14 -20.50 -27.30
CA THR A 27 -24.88 -19.92 -26.86
C THR A 27 -25.14 -18.83 -25.85
N HIS A 28 -24.40 -18.86 -24.73
CA HIS A 28 -24.37 -17.84 -23.71
C HIS A 28 -22.93 -17.35 -23.55
N THR A 29 -22.73 -16.02 -23.46
CA THR A 29 -21.44 -15.43 -23.11
C THR A 29 -21.45 -15.06 -21.64
N PRO A 30 -20.66 -15.74 -20.79
CA PRO A 30 -20.60 -15.44 -19.36
C PRO A 30 -20.16 -14.00 -19.07
N GLU A 31 -20.75 -13.39 -18.04
CA GLU A 31 -20.35 -12.07 -17.58
C GLU A 31 -18.96 -12.11 -16.94
N THR A 32 -18.20 -11.05 -17.19
CA THR A 32 -16.89 -10.83 -16.58
C THR A 32 -16.88 -9.57 -15.73
N THR A 33 -15.93 -9.50 -14.82
CA THR A 33 -15.65 -8.34 -13.95
C THR A 33 -14.15 -8.06 -13.88
N GLN A 34 -13.76 -7.04 -13.14
CA GLN A 34 -12.36 -6.72 -12.86
C GLN A 34 -12.19 -6.28 -11.41
N VAL A 35 -10.97 -6.43 -10.90
CA VAL A 35 -10.55 -5.94 -9.57
C VAL A 35 -9.35 -5.03 -9.76
N SER A 36 -9.44 -3.81 -9.27
CA SER A 36 -8.35 -2.81 -9.31
C SER A 36 -8.08 -2.28 -7.91
N GLY A 37 -6.84 -1.91 -7.67
CA GLY A 37 -6.44 -1.30 -6.40
C GLY A 37 -5.14 -0.51 -6.52
N THR A 38 -4.84 0.20 -5.45
CA THR A 38 -3.62 0.99 -5.29
C THR A 38 -2.82 0.48 -4.11
N LYS A 39 -1.50 0.61 -4.21
CA LYS A 39 -0.55 0.41 -3.13
C LYS A 39 -0.07 1.74 -2.61
N THR A 40 -0.21 1.97 -1.31
CA THR A 40 0.28 3.17 -0.63
C THR A 40 1.35 2.80 0.39
N TRP A 41 2.36 3.66 0.53
CA TRP A 41 3.43 3.56 1.51
C TRP A 41 3.30 4.70 2.54
N ASN A 42 3.25 4.33 3.81
CA ASN A 42 3.28 5.26 4.95
C ASN A 42 4.58 5.01 5.72
N ASP A 43 5.69 5.59 5.24
CA ASP A 43 7.05 5.32 5.70
C ASP A 43 7.95 6.56 5.64
N ASN A 44 7.33 7.75 5.71
CA ASN A 44 8.03 9.02 5.63
C ASN A 44 8.91 9.13 4.35
N ASN A 45 8.32 8.74 3.21
CA ASN A 45 8.97 8.74 1.89
C ASN A 45 10.24 7.86 1.83
N ASP A 46 10.16 6.67 2.43
CA ASP A 46 11.27 5.70 2.49
C ASP A 46 12.52 6.25 3.19
N GLN A 47 12.32 7.05 4.25
CA GLN A 47 13.40 7.72 4.98
C GLN A 47 14.54 6.78 5.38
N ASP A 48 14.23 5.55 5.80
CA ASP A 48 15.22 4.57 6.27
C ASP A 48 15.68 3.59 5.17
N GLY A 49 15.22 3.78 3.92
CA GLY A 49 15.59 2.92 2.79
C GLY A 49 15.11 1.47 2.94
N LYS A 50 13.96 1.25 3.59
CA LYS A 50 13.40 -0.09 3.85
C LYS A 50 12.38 -0.53 2.82
N ARG A 51 11.84 0.39 2.01
CA ARG A 51 10.82 0.08 1.02
C ARG A 51 11.38 -0.85 -0.05
N PRO A 52 10.73 -2.00 -0.31
CA PRO A 52 11.16 -2.89 -1.38
C PRO A 52 10.85 -2.26 -2.76
N LYS A 53 11.58 -2.67 -3.77
CA LYS A 53 11.36 -2.21 -5.15
C LYS A 53 10.02 -2.65 -5.72
N SER A 54 9.45 -3.72 -5.19
CA SER A 54 8.16 -4.28 -5.63
C SER A 54 7.54 -5.14 -4.54
N ILE A 55 6.23 -5.32 -4.64
CA ILE A 55 5.43 -6.23 -3.83
C ILE A 55 4.70 -7.22 -4.71
N THR A 56 4.12 -8.26 -4.12
CA THR A 56 3.22 -9.19 -4.80
C THR A 56 1.82 -9.07 -4.21
N VAL A 57 0.85 -8.77 -5.06
CA VAL A 57 -0.58 -8.77 -4.72
C VAL A 57 -1.19 -10.05 -5.24
N ASN A 58 -1.94 -10.75 -4.39
CA ASN A 58 -2.68 -11.96 -4.74
C ASN A 58 -4.17 -11.62 -4.85
N LEU A 59 -4.81 -12.10 -5.91
CA LEU A 59 -6.25 -12.08 -6.07
C LEU A 59 -6.82 -13.39 -5.57
N LEU A 60 -7.84 -13.31 -4.73
CA LEU A 60 -8.56 -14.48 -4.23
C LEU A 60 -9.99 -14.48 -4.78
N ALA A 61 -10.45 -15.64 -5.23
CA ALA A 61 -11.84 -15.89 -5.56
C ALA A 61 -12.44 -16.79 -4.48
N ASN A 62 -13.46 -16.31 -3.76
CA ASN A 62 -14.08 -17.02 -2.64
C ASN A 62 -13.06 -17.55 -1.59
N GLY A 63 -11.97 -16.81 -1.37
CA GLY A 63 -10.93 -17.15 -0.39
C GLY A 63 -9.76 -17.97 -0.93
N GLU A 64 -9.79 -18.41 -2.18
CA GLU A 64 -8.71 -19.17 -2.83
C GLU A 64 -7.91 -18.28 -3.78
N VAL A 65 -6.58 -18.32 -3.71
CA VAL A 65 -5.71 -17.55 -4.61
C VAL A 65 -5.84 -18.06 -6.04
N VAL A 66 -6.23 -17.17 -6.95
CA VAL A 66 -6.42 -17.50 -8.37
C VAL A 66 -5.44 -16.82 -9.31
N GLN A 67 -4.92 -15.65 -8.92
CA GLN A 67 -3.92 -14.89 -9.68
C GLN A 67 -3.00 -14.13 -8.73
N SER A 68 -1.82 -13.75 -9.22
CA SER A 68 -0.88 -12.87 -8.50
C SER A 68 -0.25 -11.91 -9.48
N GLN A 69 0.01 -10.68 -9.02
CA GLN A 69 0.62 -9.63 -9.83
C GLN A 69 1.72 -8.92 -9.03
N LYS A 70 2.85 -8.66 -9.71
CA LYS A 70 3.93 -7.83 -9.16
C LYS A 70 3.59 -6.36 -9.36
N VAL A 71 3.73 -5.55 -8.30
CA VAL A 71 3.40 -4.13 -8.26
C VAL A 71 4.62 -3.34 -7.82
N SER A 72 4.95 -2.27 -8.51
CA SER A 72 6.16 -1.47 -8.29
C SER A 72 5.94 -0.01 -8.69
N ALA A 73 6.97 0.81 -8.56
CA ALA A 73 6.96 2.18 -9.07
C ALA A 73 6.71 2.25 -10.59
N ASP A 74 7.18 1.25 -11.35
CA ASP A 74 6.95 1.18 -12.81
C ASP A 74 5.46 1.05 -13.17
N THR A 75 4.65 0.48 -12.28
CA THR A 75 3.19 0.42 -12.41
C THR A 75 2.48 1.56 -11.67
N ASN A 76 3.22 2.61 -11.24
CA ASN A 76 2.71 3.67 -10.37
C ASN A 76 2.03 3.13 -9.11
N TRP A 77 2.49 2.00 -8.59
CA TRP A 77 1.92 1.31 -7.43
C TRP A 77 0.41 1.02 -7.59
N THR A 78 -0.02 0.73 -8.83
CA THR A 78 -1.39 0.31 -9.16
C THR A 78 -1.40 -1.09 -9.74
N TYR A 79 -2.55 -1.74 -9.66
CA TYR A 79 -2.77 -3.06 -10.25
C TYR A 79 -4.21 -3.23 -10.69
N THR A 80 -4.41 -4.11 -11.68
CA THR A 80 -5.74 -4.47 -12.18
C THR A 80 -5.72 -5.91 -12.67
N PHE A 81 -6.65 -6.72 -12.16
CA PHE A 81 -6.98 -8.03 -12.67
C PHE A 81 -8.23 -7.93 -13.54
N THR A 82 -8.15 -8.32 -14.80
CA THR A 82 -9.23 -8.16 -15.80
C THR A 82 -9.78 -9.51 -16.23
N ASN A 83 -10.93 -9.49 -16.93
CA ASN A 83 -11.57 -10.69 -17.50
C ASN A 83 -11.85 -11.77 -16.46
N LEU A 84 -12.23 -11.37 -15.25
CA LEU A 84 -12.55 -12.29 -14.18
C LEU A 84 -13.98 -12.81 -14.35
N PRO A 85 -14.24 -14.12 -14.21
CA PRO A 85 -15.62 -14.63 -14.17
C PRO A 85 -16.44 -13.95 -13.07
N LYS A 86 -17.62 -13.43 -13.40
CA LYS A 86 -18.48 -12.82 -12.38
C LYS A 86 -19.23 -13.87 -11.55
N TYR A 87 -19.56 -14.99 -12.16
CA TYR A 87 -20.32 -16.07 -11.54
C TYR A 87 -19.64 -17.43 -11.66
N ALA A 88 -19.88 -18.30 -10.69
CA ALA A 88 -19.56 -19.72 -10.73
C ALA A 88 -20.78 -20.51 -10.23
N ASN A 89 -21.26 -21.49 -11.01
CA ASN A 89 -22.42 -22.30 -10.68
C ASN A 89 -23.65 -21.45 -10.30
N GLY A 90 -23.91 -20.36 -11.00
CA GLY A 90 -25.01 -19.44 -10.77
C GLY A 90 -24.89 -18.55 -9.53
N LYS A 91 -23.75 -18.55 -8.84
CA LYS A 91 -23.47 -17.71 -7.68
C LYS A 91 -22.39 -16.68 -8.03
N GLU A 92 -22.55 -15.46 -7.55
CA GLU A 92 -21.55 -14.40 -7.71
C GLU A 92 -20.26 -14.76 -6.94
N ILE A 93 -19.11 -14.56 -7.58
CA ILE A 93 -17.80 -14.78 -6.99
C ILE A 93 -17.40 -13.56 -6.18
N VAL A 94 -17.01 -13.76 -4.92
CA VAL A 94 -16.46 -12.71 -4.07
C VAL A 94 -14.95 -12.65 -4.27
N TYR A 95 -14.48 -11.53 -4.83
CA TYR A 95 -13.05 -11.28 -5.03
C TYR A 95 -12.50 -10.43 -3.90
N THR A 96 -11.35 -10.85 -3.36
CA THR A 96 -10.57 -10.13 -2.36
C THR A 96 -9.10 -10.12 -2.76
N VAL A 97 -8.29 -9.28 -2.09
CA VAL A 97 -6.86 -9.23 -2.34
C VAL A 97 -6.07 -9.43 -1.04
N THR A 98 -4.86 -9.96 -1.17
CA THR A 98 -3.86 -10.02 -0.12
C THR A 98 -2.51 -9.57 -0.66
N GLU A 99 -1.60 -9.21 0.22
CA GLU A 99 -0.21 -8.91 -0.10
C GLU A 99 0.70 -9.97 0.55
N ASN A 100 1.74 -10.39 -0.15
CA ASN A 100 2.80 -11.16 0.50
C ASN A 100 3.49 -10.27 1.54
N ALA A 101 3.82 -10.85 2.70
CA ALA A 101 4.45 -10.11 3.80
C ALA A 101 5.66 -9.29 3.34
N VAL A 102 5.73 -8.05 3.80
CA VAL A 102 6.83 -7.12 3.55
C VAL A 102 7.56 -6.87 4.86
N ASP A 103 8.85 -7.21 4.90
CA ASP A 103 9.67 -7.08 6.10
C ASP A 103 9.67 -5.63 6.63
N ASN A 104 9.55 -5.49 7.94
CA ASN A 104 9.48 -4.22 8.68
C ASN A 104 8.19 -3.41 8.49
N TYR A 105 7.25 -3.84 7.66
CA TYR A 105 6.00 -3.14 7.44
C TYR A 105 4.81 -3.87 8.05
N THR A 106 3.80 -3.10 8.45
CA THR A 106 2.47 -3.60 8.75
C THR A 106 1.56 -3.29 7.56
N THR A 107 0.76 -4.28 7.14
CA THR A 107 -0.14 -4.15 5.99
C THR A 107 -1.57 -3.96 6.46
N THR A 108 -2.28 -2.99 5.89
CA THR A 108 -3.73 -2.82 6.02
C THR A 108 -4.36 -2.82 4.62
N ILE A 109 -5.56 -3.42 4.51
CA ILE A 109 -6.31 -3.51 3.25
C ILE A 109 -7.70 -2.94 3.48
N ASP A 110 -8.07 -1.97 2.65
CA ASP A 110 -9.40 -1.37 2.60
C ASP A 110 -9.99 -1.59 1.21
N GLY A 111 -11.01 -2.44 1.12
CA GLY A 111 -11.51 -2.95 -0.15
C GLY A 111 -10.40 -3.66 -0.92
N HIS A 112 -9.90 -3.03 -1.99
CA HIS A 112 -8.78 -3.52 -2.79
C HIS A 112 -7.54 -2.61 -2.69
N ASN A 113 -7.55 -1.59 -1.83
CA ASN A 113 -6.41 -0.70 -1.62
C ASN A 113 -5.54 -1.20 -0.48
N ILE A 114 -4.24 -1.25 -0.69
CA ILE A 114 -3.26 -1.80 0.24
C ILE A 114 -2.37 -0.66 0.75
N THR A 115 -2.23 -0.54 2.07
CA THR A 115 -1.32 0.41 2.69
C THR A 115 -0.31 -0.33 3.56
N ASN A 116 0.99 -0.08 3.33
CA ASN A 116 2.06 -0.55 4.21
C ASN A 116 2.60 0.62 5.02
N SER A 117 2.69 0.41 6.33
CA SER A 117 3.17 1.40 7.28
C SER A 117 4.45 0.92 7.96
N TYR A 118 5.43 1.81 8.04
CA TYR A 118 6.70 1.63 8.74
C TYR A 118 6.99 2.88 9.56
N THR A 119 7.40 2.71 10.81
CA THR A 119 7.83 3.82 11.67
C THR A 119 9.35 3.92 11.61
N PRO A 120 9.90 5.01 11.04
CA PRO A 120 11.35 5.22 11.00
C PRO A 120 11.99 5.22 12.37
N GLY A 121 13.23 4.73 12.43
CA GLY A 121 14.03 4.74 13.64
C GLY A 121 14.32 6.15 14.12
N GLN A 122 14.37 6.31 15.42
CA GLN A 122 14.69 7.57 16.09
C GLN A 122 15.95 7.42 16.95
N THR A 123 16.68 8.50 17.10
CA THR A 123 17.82 8.58 18.03
C THR A 123 17.72 9.86 18.84
N SER A 124 18.50 9.95 19.92
CA SER A 124 18.61 11.15 20.73
C SER A 124 20.07 11.56 20.89
N LEU A 125 20.28 12.84 21.07
CA LEU A 125 21.58 13.43 21.36
C LEU A 125 21.45 14.33 22.58
N THR A 126 22.29 14.11 23.58
CA THR A 126 22.36 14.99 24.76
C THR A 126 23.54 15.91 24.64
N VAL A 127 23.31 17.21 24.75
CA VAL A 127 24.35 18.23 24.85
C VAL A 127 24.43 18.73 26.27
N THR A 128 25.65 18.87 26.78
CA THR A 128 25.93 19.46 28.10
C THR A 128 26.98 20.56 27.96
N LYS A 129 26.68 21.75 28.42
CA LYS A 129 27.64 22.87 28.52
C LYS A 129 28.37 22.80 29.86
N VAL A 130 29.68 22.74 29.79
CA VAL A 130 30.53 22.76 30.97
C VAL A 130 31.27 24.11 31.04
N TRP A 131 31.34 24.70 32.23
CA TRP A 131 32.06 25.94 32.50
C TRP A 131 33.34 25.63 33.28
N LYS A 132 34.47 26.16 32.83
CA LYS A 132 35.76 26.12 33.52
C LYS A 132 36.15 27.55 33.85
N ASP A 133 35.60 28.14 34.90
CA ASP A 133 35.71 29.55 35.24
C ASP A 133 35.77 29.78 36.77
N ASN A 134 36.32 28.79 37.51
CA ASN A 134 36.43 28.85 38.93
C ASN A 134 35.11 29.18 39.64
N ASN A 135 34.05 28.48 39.23
CA ASN A 135 32.69 28.68 39.72
C ASN A 135 32.15 30.12 39.51
N ASN A 136 32.46 30.71 38.33
CA ASN A 136 32.08 32.07 37.96
C ASN A 136 32.68 33.14 38.90
N GLN A 137 33.92 32.93 39.33
CA GLN A 137 34.62 33.81 40.30
C GLN A 137 34.56 35.29 39.90
N ASP A 138 34.73 35.60 38.61
CA ASP A 138 34.73 36.98 38.10
C ASP A 138 33.34 37.49 37.66
N GLY A 139 32.30 36.71 37.87
CA GLY A 139 30.95 37.10 37.49
C GLY A 139 30.72 37.25 35.99
N LYS A 140 31.53 36.64 35.14
CA LYS A 140 31.48 36.79 33.67
C LYS A 140 30.61 35.73 32.95
N ARG A 141 30.17 34.67 33.66
CA ARG A 141 29.35 33.62 33.07
C ARG A 141 28.02 34.24 32.63
N PRO A 142 27.63 34.08 31.34
CA PRO A 142 26.31 34.52 30.89
C PRO A 142 25.21 33.70 31.51
N GLY A 143 23.99 34.26 31.62
CA GLY A 143 22.82 33.58 32.13
C GLY A 143 22.30 32.46 31.21
N SER A 144 22.65 32.53 29.92
CA SER A 144 22.26 31.53 28.91
C SER A 144 23.24 31.47 27.76
N ILE A 145 23.20 30.35 27.05
CA ILE A 145 23.80 30.19 25.71
C ILE A 145 22.81 29.50 24.79
N GLN A 146 23.02 29.63 23.50
CA GLN A 146 22.25 28.86 22.49
C GLN A 146 23.15 27.83 21.85
N VAL A 147 22.58 26.64 21.61
CA VAL A 147 23.20 25.55 20.84
C VAL A 147 22.32 25.19 19.65
N GLN A 148 22.97 24.99 18.51
CA GLN A 148 22.31 24.60 17.26
C GLN A 148 22.67 23.16 16.92
N LEU A 149 21.64 22.32 16.66
CA LEU A 149 21.84 20.97 16.14
C LEU A 149 22.09 21.02 14.63
N TYR A 150 23.00 20.18 14.17
CA TYR A 150 23.28 19.95 12.74
C TYR A 150 23.15 18.46 12.43
N ALA A 151 22.55 18.14 11.30
CA ALA A 151 22.53 16.80 10.73
C ALA A 151 23.24 16.85 9.37
N ASN A 152 24.29 16.03 9.20
CA ASN A 152 25.11 16.00 7.97
C ASN A 152 25.59 17.38 7.50
N GLY A 153 25.84 18.30 8.44
CA GLY A 153 26.32 19.66 8.14
C GLY A 153 25.21 20.68 7.91
N GLU A 154 23.96 20.29 7.85
CA GLU A 154 22.80 21.18 7.70
C GLU A 154 22.14 21.45 9.05
N LYS A 155 21.62 22.67 9.26
CA LYS A 155 20.89 23.02 10.48
C LYS A 155 19.63 22.15 10.60
N LEU A 156 19.45 21.58 11.79
CA LEU A 156 18.26 20.80 12.14
C LEU A 156 17.53 21.47 13.31
N GLY A 157 16.30 21.89 13.07
CA GLY A 157 15.46 22.56 14.07
C GLY A 157 15.96 23.94 14.48
N GLU A 158 15.31 24.52 15.49
CA GLU A 158 15.68 25.82 16.06
C GLU A 158 16.76 25.66 17.14
N PRO A 159 17.58 26.73 17.39
CA PRO A 159 18.53 26.70 18.48
C PRO A 159 17.86 26.49 19.83
N VAL A 160 18.49 25.71 20.70
CA VAL A 160 18.04 25.46 22.06
C VAL A 160 18.83 26.30 23.04
N THR A 161 18.12 26.91 24.01
CA THR A 161 18.74 27.73 25.06
C THR A 161 19.10 26.85 26.25
N LEU A 162 20.38 26.91 26.67
CA LEU A 162 20.88 26.30 27.89
C LEU A 162 21.08 27.36 28.98
N THR A 163 20.62 27.05 30.19
CA THR A 163 20.68 27.92 31.38
C THR A 163 21.01 27.07 32.61
N ALA A 164 21.19 27.74 33.75
CA ALA A 164 21.34 27.06 35.03
C ALA A 164 20.08 26.23 35.41
N ASP A 165 18.88 26.70 35.03
CA ASP A 165 17.61 26.02 35.36
C ASP A 165 17.49 24.67 34.71
N ASN A 166 17.96 24.52 33.46
CA ASN A 166 18.03 23.20 32.80
C ASN A 166 19.37 22.51 33.01
N LYS A 167 20.13 22.92 34.04
CA LYS A 167 21.46 22.36 34.39
C LYS A 167 22.45 22.39 33.21
N TRP A 168 22.31 23.34 32.33
CA TRP A 168 23.14 23.50 31.13
C TRP A 168 23.13 22.27 30.23
N THR A 169 22.00 21.55 30.16
CA THR A 169 21.86 20.34 29.36
C THR A 169 20.51 20.32 28.61
N HIS A 170 20.49 19.57 27.48
CA HIS A 170 19.29 19.32 26.68
C HIS A 170 19.45 17.99 25.93
N THR A 171 18.34 17.26 25.77
CA THR A 171 18.29 15.99 24.99
C THR A 171 17.30 16.11 23.87
#